data_cd24c9a727aa380dc47fd6cc2bca0561
#
_entry.id   cd24c9a727aa380dc47fd6cc2bca0561
#
_cell.length_a   1.000
_cell.length_b   1.000
_cell.length_c   1.000
_cell.angle_alpha   90.00
_cell.angle_beta   90.00
_cell.angle_gamma   90.00
#
_symmetry.space_group_name_H-M   'P 1'
#
loop_
_entity.id
_entity.type
_entity.pdbx_description
1 polymer ?
#
loop_
_entity_poly.entity_id
_entity_poly.type
_entity_poly.pdbx_seq_one_letter_code
_entity_poly.pdbx_strand_id
1 'polypeptide(L)'
;MDIEKLHGTDPRLYQLVAPLVMSIPVLRYNNNYPFKTSVHHKWLVATEKGVVKGFMPIDIKSTGACIDNYYVSGGNSLLLSALIDFAKKEFAGEQPLFAVSHTRDAETFKTNGFIVSKEWKLYIKM
;
A
#
# COMPACT_ATOMS: atom_id res chain seq x y z
N MET A 1 -15.25 8.74 0.31
CA MET A 1 -14.33 7.57 0.36
C MET A 1 -13.73 7.47 1.75
N ASP A 2 -13.73 6.29 2.32
CA ASP A 2 -13.20 6.04 3.66
C ASP A 2 -11.90 5.26 3.59
N ILE A 3 -10.94 5.64 4.43
CA ILE A 3 -9.70 4.88 4.61
C ILE A 3 -9.65 4.45 6.06
N GLU A 4 -9.54 3.13 6.30
CA GLU A 4 -9.41 2.62 7.65
C GLU A 4 -8.09 1.87 7.82
N LYS A 5 -7.52 2.00 9.02
CA LYS A 5 -6.28 1.30 9.40
C LYS A 5 -6.66 0.03 10.16
N LEU A 6 -6.18 -1.12 9.66
CA LEU A 6 -6.45 -2.42 10.25
C LEU A 6 -5.15 -3.14 10.58
N HIS A 7 -5.16 -3.87 11.68
CA HIS A 7 -4.04 -4.75 12.03
C HIS A 7 -3.91 -5.87 11.00
N GLY A 8 -2.67 -6.26 10.68
CA GLY A 8 -2.40 -7.27 9.64
C GLY A 8 -3.00 -8.65 9.89
N THR A 9 -3.43 -8.96 11.11
CA THR A 9 -4.07 -10.23 11.47
C THR A 9 -5.55 -10.07 11.83
N ASP A 10 -6.13 -8.88 11.62
CA ASP A 10 -7.53 -8.61 11.91
C ASP A 10 -8.43 -9.43 10.96
N PRO A 11 -9.39 -10.22 11.47
CA PRO A 11 -10.33 -10.95 10.63
C PRO A 11 -11.10 -10.05 9.66
N ARG A 12 -11.40 -8.82 10.05
CA ARG A 12 -12.07 -7.85 9.18
C ARG A 12 -11.22 -7.53 7.96
N LEU A 13 -9.89 -7.43 8.13
CA LEU A 13 -8.99 -7.22 7.00
C LEU A 13 -9.14 -8.34 5.96
N TYR A 14 -9.13 -9.59 6.41
CA TYR A 14 -9.26 -10.73 5.50
C TYR A 14 -10.59 -10.69 4.75
N GLN A 15 -11.68 -10.38 5.43
CA GLN A 15 -13.00 -10.27 4.81
C GLN A 15 -13.03 -9.20 3.72
N LEU A 16 -12.38 -8.06 3.95
CA LEU A 16 -12.38 -6.94 3.01
C LEU A 16 -11.50 -7.20 1.79
N VAL A 17 -10.28 -7.71 1.99
CA VAL A 17 -9.28 -7.78 0.91
C VAL A 17 -9.17 -9.15 0.25
N ALA A 18 -9.66 -10.23 0.84
CA ALA A 18 -9.51 -11.57 0.28
C ALA A 18 -9.98 -11.68 -1.18
N PRO A 19 -11.13 -11.14 -1.58
CA PRO A 19 -11.55 -11.21 -2.98
C PRO A 19 -10.54 -10.58 -3.95
N LEU A 20 -9.82 -9.54 -3.51
CA LEU A 20 -8.82 -8.85 -4.33
C LEU A 20 -7.48 -9.57 -4.30
N VAL A 21 -6.98 -9.95 -3.13
CA VAL A 21 -5.66 -10.58 -3.03
C VAL A 21 -5.63 -11.97 -3.68
N MET A 22 -6.78 -12.60 -3.84
CA MET A 22 -6.93 -13.89 -4.52
C MET A 22 -7.32 -13.74 -6.00
N SER A 23 -7.54 -12.52 -6.47
CA SER A 23 -7.94 -12.26 -7.86
C SER A 23 -6.74 -12.34 -8.79
N ILE A 24 -6.86 -13.14 -9.86
CA ILE A 24 -5.81 -13.27 -10.88
C ILE A 24 -5.49 -11.92 -11.54
N PRO A 25 -6.48 -11.12 -12.00
CA PRO A 25 -6.17 -9.80 -12.55
C PRO A 25 -5.43 -8.87 -11.59
N VAL A 26 -5.78 -8.88 -10.31
CA VAL A 26 -5.10 -8.07 -9.29
C VAL A 26 -3.66 -8.55 -9.08
N LEU A 27 -3.44 -9.87 -9.03
CA LEU A 27 -2.09 -10.43 -8.93
C LEU A 27 -1.24 -10.07 -10.14
N ARG A 28 -1.80 -10.14 -11.36
CA ARG A 28 -1.09 -9.73 -12.58
C ARG A 28 -0.70 -8.26 -12.55
N TYR A 29 -1.58 -7.42 -12.03
CA TYR A 29 -1.30 -6.00 -11.88
C TYR A 29 -0.15 -5.76 -10.89
N ASN A 30 0.02 -6.65 -9.91
CA ASN A 30 1.13 -6.64 -8.95
C ASN A 30 2.31 -7.51 -9.42
N ASN A 31 2.51 -7.66 -10.71
CA ASN A 31 3.60 -8.44 -11.33
C ASN A 31 3.62 -9.90 -10.87
N ASN A 32 2.45 -10.49 -10.61
CA ASN A 32 2.27 -11.84 -10.08
C ASN A 32 2.91 -12.07 -8.71
N TYR A 33 3.24 -10.99 -7.99
CA TYR A 33 3.78 -11.09 -6.64
C TYR A 33 2.63 -11.23 -5.64
N PRO A 34 2.61 -12.29 -4.81
CA PRO A 34 1.52 -12.50 -3.87
C PRO A 34 1.53 -11.47 -2.74
N PHE A 35 0.34 -11.09 -2.30
CA PHE A 35 0.17 -10.20 -1.15
C PHE A 35 0.36 -11.00 0.14
N LYS A 36 1.05 -10.40 1.11
CA LYS A 36 1.37 -11.05 2.39
C LYS A 36 1.00 -10.13 3.54
N THR A 37 0.69 -10.75 4.68
CA THR A 37 0.46 -10.01 5.91
C THR A 37 1.09 -10.76 7.09
N SER A 38 1.24 -10.07 8.21
CA SER A 38 1.81 -10.63 9.43
C SER A 38 1.39 -9.80 10.63
N VAL A 39 1.83 -10.22 11.83
CA VAL A 39 1.63 -9.46 13.07
C VAL A 39 2.33 -8.09 13.04
N HIS A 40 3.29 -7.90 12.14
CA HIS A 40 4.05 -6.65 12.00
C HIS A 40 3.45 -5.72 10.95
N HIS A 41 2.38 -6.12 10.28
CA HIS A 41 1.74 -5.30 9.24
C HIS A 41 0.59 -4.48 9.81
N LYS A 42 0.43 -3.28 9.28
CA LYS A 42 -0.79 -2.49 9.34
C LYS A 42 -1.24 -2.25 7.92
N TRP A 43 -2.54 -2.39 7.66
CA TRP A 43 -3.09 -2.19 6.33
C TRP A 43 -3.98 -0.96 6.33
N LEU A 44 -3.81 -0.11 5.33
CA LEU A 44 -4.78 0.93 5.01
C LEU A 44 -5.70 0.38 3.94
N VAL A 45 -7.01 0.44 4.17
CA VAL A 45 -8.01 -0.07 3.22
C VAL A 45 -8.95 1.06 2.85
N ALA A 46 -9.02 1.36 1.56
CA ALA A 46 -9.89 2.41 1.04
C ALA A 46 -11.16 1.79 0.49
N THR A 47 -12.30 2.26 0.98
CA THR A 47 -13.62 1.81 0.52
C THR A 47 -14.44 2.99 0.02
N GLU A 48 -15.30 2.73 -0.95
CA GLU A 48 -16.28 3.67 -1.44
C GLU A 48 -17.61 2.94 -1.60
N LYS A 49 -18.64 3.42 -0.89
CA LYS A 49 -19.96 2.78 -0.89
C LYS A 49 -19.89 1.28 -0.58
N GLY A 50 -19.04 0.91 0.38
CA GLY A 50 -18.86 -0.47 0.81
C GLY A 50 -18.00 -1.33 -0.10
N VAL A 51 -17.45 -0.78 -1.18
CA VAL A 51 -16.59 -1.50 -2.12
C VAL A 51 -15.14 -1.12 -1.88
N VAL A 52 -14.25 -2.12 -1.72
CA VAL A 52 -12.82 -1.88 -1.57
C VAL A 52 -12.24 -1.42 -2.90
N LYS A 53 -11.67 -0.22 -2.92
CA LYS A 53 -11.07 0.40 -4.11
C LYS A 53 -9.55 0.33 -4.11
N GLY A 54 -8.95 0.10 -2.96
CA GLY A 54 -7.51 -0.03 -2.84
C GLY A 54 -7.09 -0.44 -1.45
N PHE A 55 -5.85 -0.86 -1.33
CA PHE A 55 -5.25 -1.19 -0.04
C PHE A 55 -3.74 -0.93 -0.07
N MET A 56 -3.19 -0.70 1.11
CA MET A 56 -1.77 -0.40 1.26
C MET A 56 -1.24 -1.09 2.50
N PRO A 57 -0.60 -2.27 2.36
CA PRO A 57 0.10 -2.90 3.48
C PRO A 57 1.32 -2.09 3.89
N ILE A 58 1.52 -1.96 5.18
CA ILE A 58 2.68 -1.27 5.74
C ILE A 58 3.36 -2.22 6.71
N ASP A 59 4.58 -2.60 6.39
CA ASP A 59 5.39 -3.51 7.20
C ASP A 59 6.18 -2.69 8.23
N ILE A 60 5.89 -2.90 9.49
CA ILE A 60 6.55 -2.18 10.58
C ILE A 60 7.81 -2.93 10.98
N LYS A 61 8.96 -2.35 10.67
CA LYS A 61 10.28 -2.94 10.95
C LYS A 61 11.03 -2.09 11.98
N SER A 62 12.13 -2.63 12.51
CA SER A 62 12.99 -1.89 13.43
C SER A 62 13.61 -0.65 12.79
N THR A 63 13.79 -0.66 11.46
CA THR A 63 14.37 0.45 10.70
C THR A 63 13.33 1.48 10.25
N GLY A 64 12.05 1.18 10.37
CA GLY A 64 10.98 2.08 9.96
C GLY A 64 9.77 1.34 9.40
N ALA A 65 8.80 2.09 8.91
CA ALA A 65 7.60 1.57 8.28
C ALA A 65 7.79 1.53 6.76
N CYS A 66 7.50 0.40 6.13
CA CYS A 66 7.69 0.22 4.70
C CYS A 66 6.35 -0.03 3.99
N ILE A 67 5.99 0.86 3.07
CA ILE A 67 4.86 0.66 2.15
C ILE A 67 5.32 -0.32 1.07
N ASP A 68 4.58 -1.42 0.90
CA ASP A 68 4.89 -2.43 -0.09
C ASP A 68 3.62 -3.15 -0.55
N ASN A 69 3.62 -3.68 -1.77
CA ASN A 69 2.51 -4.48 -2.29
C ASN A 69 1.13 -3.81 -2.20
N TYR A 70 1.07 -2.51 -2.39
CA TYR A 70 -0.19 -1.78 -2.43
C TYR A 70 -0.94 -2.06 -3.74
N TYR A 71 -2.25 -1.77 -3.72
CA TYR A 71 -3.10 -1.88 -4.91
C TYR A 71 -4.11 -0.75 -4.93
N VAL A 72 -4.31 -0.14 -6.10
CA VAL A 72 -5.39 0.82 -6.34
C VAL A 72 -6.13 0.43 -7.61
N SER A 73 -7.45 0.34 -7.52
CA SER A 73 -8.31 -0.04 -8.64
C SER A 73 -8.14 0.93 -9.81
N GLY A 74 -7.93 0.37 -11.01
CA GLY A 74 -7.76 1.19 -12.23
C GLY A 74 -6.48 2.01 -12.27
N GLY A 75 -5.51 1.75 -11.39
CA GLY A 75 -4.29 2.54 -11.31
C GLY A 75 -4.52 3.98 -10.88
N ASN A 76 -5.56 4.25 -10.11
CA ASN A 76 -6.00 5.59 -9.73
C ASN A 76 -4.96 6.32 -8.87
N SER A 77 -4.24 7.28 -9.46
CA SER A 77 -3.18 8.02 -8.79
C SER A 77 -3.71 8.95 -7.68
N LEU A 78 -4.93 9.44 -7.79
CA LEU A 78 -5.55 10.25 -6.74
C LEU A 78 -5.82 9.42 -5.49
N LEU A 79 -6.30 8.19 -5.68
CA LEU A 79 -6.50 7.25 -4.58
C LEU A 79 -5.16 6.86 -3.95
N LEU A 80 -4.15 6.58 -4.78
CA LEU A 80 -2.81 6.26 -4.28
C LEU A 80 -2.25 7.43 -3.45
N SER A 81 -2.39 8.66 -3.93
CA SER A 81 -1.97 9.86 -3.18
C SER A 81 -2.69 9.97 -1.84
N ALA A 82 -4.00 9.69 -1.80
CA ALA A 82 -4.77 9.72 -0.56
C ALA A 82 -4.26 8.68 0.45
N LEU A 83 -3.95 7.46 -0.02
CA LEU A 83 -3.39 6.41 0.83
C LEU A 83 -1.99 6.80 1.35
N ILE A 84 -1.15 7.35 0.49
CA ILE A 84 0.20 7.82 0.88
C ILE A 84 0.09 8.92 1.94
N ASP A 85 -0.79 9.90 1.73
CA ASP A 85 -0.99 10.99 2.68
C ASP A 85 -1.47 10.48 4.03
N PHE A 86 -2.40 9.53 4.03
CA PHE A 86 -2.88 8.88 5.26
C PHE A 86 -1.73 8.16 5.98
N ALA A 87 -0.89 7.42 5.23
CA ALA A 87 0.27 6.72 5.78
C ALA A 87 1.27 7.70 6.42
N LYS A 88 1.54 8.82 5.77
CA LYS A 88 2.44 9.85 6.30
C LYS A 88 1.93 10.40 7.63
N LYS A 89 0.63 10.69 7.72
CA LYS A 89 0.03 11.20 8.96
C LYS A 89 0.04 10.18 10.09
N GLU A 90 -0.14 8.90 9.77
CA GLU A 90 -0.20 7.84 10.78
C GLU A 90 1.16 7.38 11.27
N PHE A 91 2.18 7.34 10.41
CA PHE A 91 3.44 6.65 10.71
C PHE A 91 4.67 7.54 10.74
N ALA A 92 4.78 8.56 9.88
CA ALA A 92 6.03 9.29 9.70
C ALA A 92 6.46 10.08 10.94
N GLY A 93 5.54 10.41 11.84
CA GLY A 93 5.85 11.10 13.09
C GLY A 93 6.52 10.20 14.14
N GLU A 94 6.39 8.89 14.01
CA GLU A 94 6.90 7.92 14.98
C GLU A 94 8.17 7.24 14.50
N GLN A 95 8.32 7.08 13.19
CA GLN A 95 9.42 6.33 12.58
C GLN A 95 9.58 6.73 11.12
N PRO A 96 10.76 6.47 10.51
CA PRO A 96 10.94 6.72 9.08
C PRO A 96 9.93 5.93 8.25
N LEU A 97 9.43 6.54 7.19
CA LEU A 97 8.51 5.92 6.25
C LEU A 97 9.21 5.70 4.91
N PHE A 98 9.28 4.44 4.49
CA PHE A 98 9.87 4.03 3.22
C PHE A 98 8.79 3.48 2.30
N ALA A 99 9.12 3.35 1.02
CA ALA A 99 8.22 2.73 0.05
C ALA A 99 9.00 1.92 -0.97
N VAL A 100 8.40 0.80 -1.38
CA VAL A 100 8.78 0.08 -2.60
C VAL A 100 7.63 0.27 -3.56
N SER A 101 7.78 1.21 -4.50
CA SER A 101 6.73 1.52 -5.46
C SER A 101 6.92 0.73 -6.75
N HIS A 102 5.81 0.47 -7.46
CA HIS A 102 5.92 0.07 -8.86
C HIS A 102 6.54 1.23 -9.65
N THR A 103 7.34 0.93 -10.66
CA THR A 103 7.97 1.95 -11.50
C THR A 103 6.92 2.90 -12.10
N ARG A 104 5.75 2.37 -12.50
CA ARG A 104 4.66 3.17 -13.07
C ARG A 104 4.09 4.22 -12.12
N ASP A 105 4.27 4.05 -10.81
CA ASP A 105 3.72 4.94 -9.78
C ASP A 105 4.77 5.88 -9.19
N ALA A 106 6.00 5.87 -9.71
CA ALA A 106 7.11 6.65 -9.15
C ALA A 106 6.80 8.13 -9.00
N GLU A 107 6.17 8.74 -10.00
CA GLU A 107 5.82 10.16 -9.96
C GLU A 107 4.83 10.49 -8.83
N THR A 108 3.88 9.59 -8.57
CA THR A 108 2.92 9.79 -7.48
C THR A 108 3.63 9.79 -6.13
N PHE A 109 4.58 8.90 -5.92
CA PHE A 109 5.37 8.89 -4.68
C PHE A 109 6.26 10.12 -4.57
N LYS A 110 6.95 10.51 -5.63
CA LYS A 110 7.79 11.71 -5.64
C LYS A 110 6.98 12.97 -5.33
N THR A 111 5.81 13.10 -5.92
CA THR A 111 4.90 14.24 -5.66
C THR A 111 4.49 14.31 -4.20
N ASN A 112 4.47 13.18 -3.50
CA ASN A 112 4.16 13.10 -2.08
C ASN A 112 5.41 13.14 -1.18
N GLY A 113 6.57 13.55 -1.71
CA GLY A 113 7.77 13.82 -0.92
C GLY A 113 8.75 12.66 -0.79
N PHE A 114 8.53 11.55 -1.50
CA PHE A 114 9.46 10.43 -1.50
C PHE A 114 10.63 10.67 -2.45
N ILE A 115 11.82 10.22 -2.05
CA ILE A 115 13.07 10.38 -2.80
C ILE A 115 13.61 9.01 -3.17
N VAL A 116 13.97 8.81 -4.44
CA VAL A 116 14.50 7.53 -4.93
C VAL A 116 15.82 7.21 -4.22
N SER A 117 15.90 6.02 -3.60
CA SER A 117 17.15 5.50 -3.01
C SER A 117 17.73 4.35 -3.83
N LYS A 118 16.90 3.57 -4.52
CA LYS A 118 17.35 2.48 -5.39
C LYS A 118 16.32 2.21 -6.47
N GLU A 119 16.76 1.88 -7.67
CA GLU A 119 15.89 1.67 -8.81
C GLU A 119 16.14 0.30 -9.44
N TRP A 120 15.05 -0.45 -9.66
CA TRP A 120 15.04 -1.70 -10.40
C TRP A 120 14.12 -1.57 -11.61
N LYS A 121 14.05 -2.61 -12.45
CA LYS A 121 13.23 -2.58 -13.66
C LYS A 121 11.74 -2.34 -13.37
N LEU A 122 11.16 -3.03 -12.38
CA LEU A 122 9.73 -2.99 -12.08
C LEU A 122 9.39 -2.22 -10.81
N TYR A 123 10.37 -1.92 -9.96
CA TYR A 123 10.16 -1.31 -8.65
C TYR A 123 11.21 -0.23 -8.37
N ILE A 124 10.83 0.71 -7.52
CA ILE A 124 11.70 1.78 -7.05
C ILE A 124 11.58 1.86 -5.52
N LYS A 125 12.71 1.80 -4.84
CA LYS A 125 12.77 2.00 -3.39
C LYS A 125 12.94 3.47 -3.07
N MET A 126 12.13 3.98 -2.15
CA MET A 126 12.12 5.40 -1.76
C MET A 126 12.14 5.61 -0.25
#